data_d3d93c7ccde9ec5d885002d955ce5ac6
#
_entry.id   d3d93c7ccde9ec5d885002d955ce5ac6
#
_cell.length_a   1.000
_cell.length_b   1.000
_cell.length_c   1.000
_cell.angle_alpha   90.00
_cell.angle_beta   90.00
_cell.angle_gamma   90.00
#
_symmetry.space_group_name_H-M   'P 1'
#
loop_
_entity.id
_entity.type
_entity.pdbx_description
1 polymer ?
#
loop_
_entity_poly.entity_id
_entity_poly.type
_entity_poly.pdbx_seq_one_letter_code
_entity_poly.pdbx_strand_id
1 'polypeptide(L)'
;MAEFNLEALNALPKAEQAAALAVVNGQLEQLSAQERVSWALENLPGDYVLSSSFGIQAAVSLHLVTQQRPDIPVILTDTGYLFPETYQFIDALTEQLTLNLQVYRATESPAWQEARYGKLWEQGVEGIERYNLLNKVEPMNRALSELKAKTWFAGLRREQSGSRGELPVLAIQRGVFKFLPIIDWDNRTVYQYLKENGLSYHPLWEQGYLSVGDTHTTRKWEPGMAEEETRFFGLKRECGLHEG
;
A
#
# COMPACT_ATOMS: atom_id res chain seq x y z
N MET A 1 23.06 15.98 -10.98
CA MET A 1 21.82 16.14 -10.21
C MET A 1 22.17 15.91 -8.75
N ALA A 2 21.63 16.68 -7.80
CA ALA A 2 21.91 16.43 -6.39
C ALA A 2 21.29 15.08 -6.04
N GLU A 3 22.13 14.12 -5.66
CA GLU A 3 21.71 12.83 -5.17
C GLU A 3 20.86 13.04 -3.91
N PHE A 4 19.63 12.51 -3.89
CA PHE A 4 18.74 12.65 -2.73
C PHE A 4 19.38 11.95 -1.53
N ASN A 5 19.91 12.74 -0.59
CA ASN A 5 20.53 12.21 0.61
C ASN A 5 19.46 11.91 1.66
N LEU A 6 19.06 10.64 1.74
CA LEU A 6 18.03 10.16 2.66
C LEU A 6 18.42 10.40 4.13
N GLU A 7 19.69 10.23 4.50
CA GLU A 7 20.17 10.44 5.88
C GLU A 7 20.04 11.91 6.29
N ALA A 8 20.47 12.82 5.42
CA ALA A 8 20.35 14.25 5.67
C ALA A 8 18.88 14.68 5.79
N LEU A 9 18.01 14.17 4.91
CA LEU A 9 16.58 14.46 4.97
C LEU A 9 15.89 13.87 6.21
N ASN A 10 16.26 12.66 6.62
CA ASN A 10 15.72 12.03 7.84
C ASN A 10 16.10 12.79 9.13
N ALA A 11 17.21 13.53 9.12
CA ALA A 11 17.63 14.36 10.25
C ALA A 11 16.78 15.64 10.41
N LEU A 12 16.00 16.02 9.38
CA LEU A 12 15.16 17.21 9.42
C LEU A 12 13.82 16.93 10.12
N PRO A 13 13.21 17.95 10.75
CA PRO A 13 11.80 17.89 11.16
C PRO A 13 10.87 17.62 9.95
N LYS A 14 9.71 16.97 10.18
CA LYS A 14 8.77 16.58 9.11
C LYS A 14 8.36 17.75 8.21
N ALA A 15 8.11 18.93 8.77
CA ALA A 15 7.76 20.11 7.99
C ALA A 15 8.89 20.55 7.04
N GLU A 16 10.14 20.45 7.49
CA GLU A 16 11.32 20.77 6.68
C GLU A 16 11.59 19.69 5.62
N GLN A 17 11.35 18.41 5.92
CA GLN A 17 11.36 17.34 4.92
C GLN A 17 10.37 17.62 3.79
N ALA A 18 9.12 17.97 4.14
CA ALA A 18 8.09 18.31 3.16
C ALA A 18 8.48 19.52 2.32
N ALA A 19 9.02 20.57 2.94
CA ALA A 19 9.50 21.76 2.22
C ALA A 19 10.67 21.44 1.27
N ALA A 20 11.62 20.62 1.70
CA ALA A 20 12.74 20.18 0.87
C ALA A 20 12.31 19.37 -0.35
N LEU A 21 11.21 18.61 -0.25
CA LEU A 21 10.64 17.81 -1.34
C LEU A 21 9.60 18.57 -2.20
N ALA A 22 9.18 19.78 -1.81
CA ALA A 22 8.09 20.50 -2.47
C ALA A 22 8.37 20.77 -3.94
N VAL A 23 9.58 21.20 -4.28
CA VAL A 23 9.96 21.52 -5.68
C VAL A 23 9.90 20.27 -6.56
N VAL A 24 10.48 19.17 -6.09
CA VAL A 24 10.47 17.90 -6.85
C VAL A 24 9.06 17.32 -6.95
N ASN A 25 8.25 17.42 -5.91
CA ASN A 25 6.86 17.01 -5.97
C ASN A 25 6.08 17.80 -7.03
N GLY A 26 6.29 19.13 -7.13
CA GLY A 26 5.69 19.95 -8.19
C GLY A 26 6.09 19.50 -9.60
N GLN A 27 7.31 19.01 -9.79
CA GLN A 27 7.76 18.41 -11.06
C GLN A 27 7.12 17.04 -11.30
N LEU A 28 7.09 16.18 -10.28
CA LEU A 28 6.51 14.84 -10.36
C LEU A 28 5.00 14.85 -10.66
N GLU A 29 4.28 15.85 -10.19
CA GLU A 29 2.84 16.02 -10.50
C GLU A 29 2.58 16.24 -12.01
N GLN A 30 3.56 16.72 -12.77
CA GLN A 30 3.43 16.94 -14.21
C GLN A 30 3.77 15.69 -15.05
N LEU A 31 4.33 14.65 -14.44
CA LEU A 31 4.73 13.42 -15.10
C LEU A 31 3.58 12.41 -15.11
N SER A 32 3.54 11.58 -16.14
CA SER A 32 2.72 10.35 -16.13
C SER A 32 3.21 9.36 -15.06
N ALA A 33 2.37 8.40 -14.69
CA ALA A 33 2.75 7.40 -13.70
C ALA A 33 3.95 6.56 -14.13
N GLN A 34 4.08 6.24 -15.44
CA GLN A 34 5.23 5.55 -16.01
C GLN A 34 6.51 6.38 -15.87
N GLU A 35 6.44 7.67 -16.25
CA GLU A 35 7.58 8.59 -16.12
C GLU A 35 7.97 8.79 -14.66
N ARG A 36 7.01 8.83 -13.73
CA ARG A 36 7.28 8.88 -12.29
C ARG A 36 8.08 7.68 -11.82
N VAL A 37 7.72 6.46 -12.25
CA VAL A 37 8.48 5.24 -11.90
C VAL A 37 9.90 5.32 -12.45
N SER A 38 10.06 5.67 -13.73
CA SER A 38 11.39 5.85 -14.35
C SER A 38 12.23 6.87 -13.57
N TRP A 39 11.63 8.04 -13.27
CA TRP A 39 12.30 9.08 -12.51
C TRP A 39 12.76 8.60 -11.14
N ALA A 40 11.91 7.86 -10.42
CA ALA A 40 12.26 7.33 -9.10
C ALA A 40 13.42 6.34 -9.15
N LEU A 41 13.41 5.44 -10.14
CA LEU A 41 14.48 4.46 -10.34
C LEU A 41 15.83 5.10 -10.74
N GLU A 42 15.80 6.26 -11.37
CA GLU A 42 17.00 7.01 -11.79
C GLU A 42 17.56 7.96 -10.72
N ASN A 43 16.68 8.51 -9.87
CA ASN A 43 17.04 9.63 -8.98
C ASN A 43 17.01 9.29 -7.49
N LEU A 44 16.24 8.29 -7.06
CA LEU A 44 16.17 7.88 -5.66
C LEU A 44 17.18 6.75 -5.37
N PRO A 45 17.67 6.65 -4.13
CA PRO A 45 18.60 5.59 -3.78
C PRO A 45 17.97 4.21 -3.96
N GLY A 46 18.77 3.24 -4.39
CA GLY A 46 18.41 1.84 -4.62
C GLY A 46 17.83 1.14 -3.38
N ASP A 47 17.87 -0.20 -3.37
CA ASP A 47 17.17 -1.05 -2.42
C ASP A 47 15.65 -0.72 -2.44
N TYR A 48 15.09 -0.82 -3.66
CA TYR A 48 13.69 -0.56 -3.93
C TYR A 48 12.81 -1.71 -3.44
N VAL A 49 11.65 -1.38 -2.89
CA VAL A 49 10.58 -2.33 -2.57
C VAL A 49 9.23 -1.79 -3.04
N LEU A 50 8.30 -2.68 -3.31
CA LEU A 50 6.90 -2.36 -3.61
C LEU A 50 6.01 -3.06 -2.60
N SER A 51 5.08 -2.37 -1.95
CA SER A 51 4.10 -3.03 -1.09
C SER A 51 2.74 -3.14 -1.75
N SER A 52 2.05 -4.25 -1.52
CA SER A 52 0.68 -4.46 -1.95
C SER A 52 -0.12 -5.24 -0.91
N SER A 53 -1.36 -4.81 -0.66
CA SER A 53 -2.35 -5.58 0.09
C SER A 53 -3.18 -6.50 -0.81
N PHE A 54 -2.87 -6.55 -2.09
CA PHE A 54 -3.63 -7.29 -3.11
C PHE A 54 -5.14 -7.00 -3.06
N GLY A 55 -5.49 -5.72 -2.79
CA GLY A 55 -6.87 -5.25 -2.80
C GLY A 55 -7.46 -5.14 -4.21
N ILE A 56 -8.65 -4.54 -4.31
CA ILE A 56 -9.50 -4.55 -5.52
C ILE A 56 -8.77 -4.18 -6.81
N GLN A 57 -7.87 -3.21 -6.78
CA GLN A 57 -7.18 -2.64 -7.95
C GLN A 57 -5.66 -2.83 -7.87
N ALA A 58 -5.18 -3.78 -7.08
CA ALA A 58 -3.75 -3.94 -6.79
C ALA A 58 -2.90 -4.23 -8.03
N ALA A 59 -3.47 -4.91 -9.04
CA ALA A 59 -2.77 -5.27 -10.27
C ALA A 59 -2.16 -4.06 -11.00
N VAL A 60 -2.75 -2.86 -10.86
CA VAL A 60 -2.27 -1.62 -11.48
C VAL A 60 -0.85 -1.29 -11.03
N SER A 61 -0.65 -1.07 -9.73
CA SER A 61 0.65 -0.67 -9.19
C SER A 61 1.69 -1.79 -9.30
N LEU A 62 1.25 -3.05 -9.13
CA LEU A 62 2.11 -4.22 -9.31
C LEU A 62 2.66 -4.25 -10.74
N HIS A 63 1.79 -4.21 -11.75
CA HIS A 63 2.20 -4.23 -13.15
C HIS A 63 3.05 -3.00 -13.51
N LEU A 64 2.58 -1.78 -13.18
CA LEU A 64 3.25 -0.53 -13.53
C LEU A 64 4.72 -0.50 -13.07
N VAL A 65 5.00 -0.94 -11.84
CA VAL A 65 6.35 -0.90 -11.27
C VAL A 65 7.19 -2.07 -11.77
N THR A 66 6.62 -3.30 -11.82
CA THR A 66 7.37 -4.47 -12.25
C THR A 66 7.71 -4.48 -13.75
N GLN A 67 6.96 -3.76 -14.58
CA GLN A 67 7.33 -3.53 -15.99
C GLN A 67 8.69 -2.83 -16.13
N GLN A 68 9.08 -1.98 -15.17
CA GLN A 68 10.35 -1.25 -15.23
C GLN A 68 11.40 -1.85 -14.30
N ARG A 69 10.99 -2.55 -13.24
CA ARG A 69 11.86 -3.23 -12.28
C ARG A 69 11.31 -4.62 -11.94
N PRO A 70 11.50 -5.62 -12.83
CA PRO A 70 10.88 -6.94 -12.69
C PRO A 70 11.26 -7.71 -11.43
N ASP A 71 12.48 -7.51 -10.91
CA ASP A 71 13.04 -8.18 -9.74
C ASP A 71 12.73 -7.50 -8.40
N ILE A 72 11.97 -6.39 -8.43
CA ILE A 72 11.65 -5.63 -7.21
C ILE A 72 10.95 -6.53 -6.16
N PRO A 73 11.41 -6.56 -4.89
CA PRO A 73 10.70 -7.27 -3.84
C PRO A 73 9.30 -6.68 -3.64
N VAL A 74 8.27 -7.53 -3.72
CA VAL A 74 6.87 -7.16 -3.49
C VAL A 74 6.46 -7.62 -2.11
N ILE A 75 6.29 -6.69 -1.18
CA ILE A 75 5.95 -6.97 0.21
C ILE A 75 4.44 -7.15 0.36
N LEU A 76 4.04 -8.31 0.88
CA LEU A 76 2.71 -8.57 1.42
C LEU A 76 2.79 -8.68 2.94
N THR A 77 2.01 -7.89 3.67
CA THR A 77 1.75 -8.15 5.10
C THR A 77 0.53 -9.05 5.23
N ASP A 78 0.75 -10.34 5.43
CA ASP A 78 -0.32 -11.33 5.57
C ASP A 78 -0.74 -11.47 7.03
N THR A 79 -1.97 -11.07 7.32
CA THR A 79 -2.55 -11.12 8.66
C THR A 79 -3.04 -12.51 9.05
N GLY A 80 -3.14 -13.44 8.10
CA GLY A 80 -3.78 -14.75 8.27
C GLY A 80 -5.31 -14.70 8.26
N TYR A 81 -5.90 -13.54 7.98
CA TYR A 81 -7.35 -13.31 7.94
C TYR A 81 -7.82 -12.76 6.59
N LEU A 82 -6.99 -12.86 5.55
CA LEU A 82 -7.41 -12.46 4.20
C LEU A 82 -8.50 -13.39 3.67
N PHE A 83 -9.29 -12.90 2.71
CA PHE A 83 -10.27 -13.74 2.02
C PHE A 83 -9.59 -14.85 1.21
N PRO A 84 -10.21 -16.03 1.06
CA PRO A 84 -9.70 -17.07 0.16
C PRO A 84 -9.46 -16.56 -1.26
N GLU A 85 -10.35 -15.69 -1.77
CA GLU A 85 -10.24 -15.05 -3.07
C GLU A 85 -9.02 -14.11 -3.17
N THR A 86 -8.63 -13.48 -2.03
CA THR A 86 -7.41 -12.67 -1.99
C THR A 86 -6.17 -13.54 -2.12
N TYR A 87 -6.10 -14.69 -1.43
CA TYR A 87 -4.98 -15.63 -1.58
C TYR A 87 -4.87 -16.17 -3.01
N GLN A 88 -6.01 -16.55 -3.63
CA GLN A 88 -6.06 -16.98 -5.02
C GLN A 88 -5.59 -15.87 -5.98
N PHE A 89 -5.98 -14.62 -5.71
CA PHE A 89 -5.58 -13.46 -6.51
C PHE A 89 -4.08 -13.15 -6.36
N ILE A 90 -3.51 -13.33 -5.15
CA ILE A 90 -2.06 -13.24 -4.91
C ILE A 90 -1.31 -14.24 -5.77
N ASP A 91 -1.73 -15.52 -5.77
CA ASP A 91 -1.10 -16.58 -6.55
C ASP A 91 -1.20 -16.28 -8.06
N ALA A 92 -2.39 -15.90 -8.54
CA ALA A 92 -2.62 -15.58 -9.94
C ALA A 92 -1.78 -14.39 -10.43
N LEU A 93 -1.72 -13.30 -9.66
CA LEU A 93 -0.89 -12.14 -10.02
C LEU A 93 0.60 -12.44 -9.90
N THR A 94 1.00 -13.25 -8.93
CA THR A 94 2.40 -13.66 -8.77
C THR A 94 2.87 -14.45 -9.97
N GLU A 95 2.05 -15.37 -10.47
CA GLU A 95 2.33 -16.12 -11.71
C GLU A 95 2.30 -15.21 -12.94
N GLN A 96 1.22 -14.44 -13.12
CA GLN A 96 1.03 -13.59 -14.31
C GLN A 96 2.12 -12.54 -14.48
N LEU A 97 2.55 -11.90 -13.38
CA LEU A 97 3.53 -10.81 -13.38
C LEU A 97 4.94 -11.26 -12.97
N THR A 98 5.13 -12.54 -12.67
CA THR A 98 6.40 -13.11 -12.17
C THR A 98 6.93 -12.32 -10.97
N LEU A 99 6.08 -12.09 -9.96
CA LEU A 99 6.40 -11.24 -8.82
C LEU A 99 7.47 -11.89 -7.91
N ASN A 100 8.44 -11.09 -7.47
CA ASN A 100 9.34 -11.44 -6.37
C ASN A 100 8.63 -11.21 -5.02
N LEU A 101 7.64 -12.07 -4.72
CA LEU A 101 6.75 -11.92 -3.56
C LEU A 101 7.49 -12.24 -2.25
N GLN A 102 7.42 -11.32 -1.30
CA GLN A 102 7.96 -11.40 0.06
C GLN A 102 6.82 -11.30 1.07
N VAL A 103 6.51 -12.40 1.76
CA VAL A 103 5.38 -12.46 2.69
C VAL A 103 5.87 -12.26 4.12
N TYR A 104 5.36 -11.22 4.78
CA TYR A 104 5.64 -10.89 6.16
C TYR A 104 4.38 -11.05 7.02
N ARG A 105 4.53 -11.68 8.18
CA ARG A 105 3.43 -11.98 9.12
C ARG A 105 3.80 -11.51 10.51
N ALA A 106 2.80 -11.35 11.37
CA ALA A 106 3.05 -11.22 12.80
C ALA A 106 3.83 -12.45 13.33
N THR A 107 4.64 -12.26 14.36
CA THR A 107 5.42 -13.34 14.98
C THR A 107 4.51 -14.40 15.60
N GLU A 108 3.38 -13.96 16.19
CA GLU A 108 2.38 -14.85 16.77
C GLU A 108 1.30 -15.18 15.73
N SER A 109 0.91 -16.46 15.68
CA SER A 109 -0.19 -16.87 14.79
C SER A 109 -1.51 -16.20 15.19
N PRO A 110 -2.49 -16.07 14.26
CA PRO A 110 -3.82 -15.58 14.58
C PRO A 110 -4.46 -16.26 15.79
N ALA A 111 -4.43 -17.59 15.84
CA ALA A 111 -4.98 -18.37 16.95
C ALA A 111 -4.29 -18.05 18.30
N TRP A 112 -2.98 -17.81 18.28
CA TRP A 112 -2.24 -17.46 19.48
C TRP A 112 -2.59 -16.03 19.94
N GLN A 113 -2.71 -15.08 19.02
CA GLN A 113 -3.14 -13.72 19.34
C GLN A 113 -4.55 -13.70 19.93
N GLU A 114 -5.52 -14.44 19.33
CA GLU A 114 -6.88 -14.54 19.85
C GLU A 114 -6.93 -15.17 21.26
N ALA A 115 -6.14 -16.23 21.50
CA ALA A 115 -6.06 -16.86 22.82
C ALA A 115 -5.50 -15.91 23.89
N ARG A 116 -4.56 -15.02 23.53
CA ARG A 116 -3.88 -14.12 24.44
C ARG A 116 -4.63 -12.81 24.66
N TYR A 117 -5.21 -12.24 23.61
CA TYR A 117 -5.78 -10.89 23.61
C TYR A 117 -7.28 -10.85 23.30
N GLY A 118 -7.88 -11.98 22.94
CA GLY A 118 -9.22 -12.03 22.37
C GLY A 118 -9.22 -11.46 20.93
N LYS A 119 -10.41 -11.25 20.39
CA LYS A 119 -10.59 -10.65 19.06
C LYS A 119 -10.42 -9.13 19.17
N LEU A 120 -9.23 -8.66 18.88
CA LEU A 120 -8.87 -7.25 19.00
C LEU A 120 -9.77 -6.32 18.16
N TRP A 121 -10.23 -6.77 17.00
CA TRP A 121 -11.14 -5.98 16.14
C TRP A 121 -12.55 -5.79 16.69
N GLU A 122 -12.94 -6.52 17.77
CA GLU A 122 -14.20 -6.36 18.48
C GLU A 122 -14.06 -5.44 19.72
N GLN A 123 -12.85 -4.92 20.00
CA GLN A 123 -12.52 -4.13 21.19
C GLN A 123 -12.43 -2.62 20.89
N GLY A 124 -13.24 -2.12 19.97
CA GLY A 124 -13.28 -0.71 19.60
C GLY A 124 -12.01 -0.21 18.89
N VAL A 125 -11.83 1.11 18.90
CA VAL A 125 -10.73 1.76 18.14
C VAL A 125 -9.35 1.31 18.66
N GLU A 126 -9.16 1.28 19.97
CA GLU A 126 -7.88 0.86 20.58
C GLU A 126 -7.52 -0.58 20.23
N GLY A 127 -8.51 -1.49 20.22
CA GLY A 127 -8.31 -2.87 19.80
C GLY A 127 -7.94 -2.97 18.32
N ILE A 128 -8.59 -2.20 17.45
CA ILE A 128 -8.28 -2.13 16.01
C ILE A 128 -6.86 -1.58 15.80
N GLU A 129 -6.45 -0.55 16.52
CA GLU A 129 -5.11 0.02 16.43
C GLU A 129 -4.04 -0.99 16.85
N ARG A 130 -4.27 -1.69 17.96
CA ARG A 130 -3.39 -2.76 18.42
C ARG A 130 -3.31 -3.91 17.41
N TYR A 131 -4.44 -4.32 16.84
CA TYR A 131 -4.48 -5.32 15.78
C TYR A 131 -3.65 -4.91 14.57
N ASN A 132 -3.84 -3.69 14.10
CA ASN A 132 -3.11 -3.14 12.96
C ASN A 132 -1.60 -3.03 13.27
N LEU A 133 -1.23 -2.62 14.48
CA LEU A 133 0.17 -2.55 14.90
C LEU A 133 0.84 -3.93 14.82
N LEU A 134 0.20 -4.96 15.38
CA LEU A 134 0.77 -6.33 15.44
C LEU A 134 0.80 -7.02 14.08
N ASN A 135 -0.24 -6.86 13.27
CA ASN A 135 -0.44 -7.66 12.06
C ASN A 135 -0.06 -6.94 10.76
N LYS A 136 0.14 -5.63 10.79
CA LYS A 136 0.44 -4.84 9.58
C LYS A 136 1.68 -3.95 9.75
N VAL A 137 1.69 -3.11 10.79
CA VAL A 137 2.74 -2.09 10.96
C VAL A 137 4.08 -2.72 11.33
N GLU A 138 4.10 -3.62 12.33
CA GLU A 138 5.32 -4.32 12.73
C GLU A 138 5.89 -5.17 11.60
N PRO A 139 5.10 -6.06 10.93
CA PRO A 139 5.61 -6.83 9.81
C PRO A 139 6.16 -5.97 8.67
N MET A 140 5.51 -4.84 8.38
CA MET A 140 6.00 -3.90 7.36
C MET A 140 7.33 -3.24 7.76
N ASN A 141 7.45 -2.81 9.02
CA ASN A 141 8.70 -2.23 9.51
C ASN A 141 9.85 -3.22 9.44
N ARG A 142 9.60 -4.48 9.80
CA ARG A 142 10.57 -5.57 9.71
C ARG A 142 10.94 -5.84 8.25
N ALA A 143 9.97 -5.87 7.34
CA ALA A 143 10.23 -6.02 5.91
C ALA A 143 11.15 -4.93 5.37
N LEU A 144 10.84 -3.66 5.65
CA LEU A 144 11.68 -2.53 5.23
C LEU A 144 13.11 -2.64 5.78
N SER A 145 13.26 -3.06 7.04
CA SER A 145 14.56 -3.23 7.69
C SER A 145 15.36 -4.40 7.12
N GLU A 146 14.77 -5.58 6.99
CA GLU A 146 15.45 -6.79 6.49
C GLU A 146 15.84 -6.66 5.02
N LEU A 147 14.97 -6.04 4.21
CA LEU A 147 15.25 -5.74 2.80
C LEU A 147 16.14 -4.51 2.62
N LYS A 148 16.54 -3.84 3.72
CA LYS A 148 17.35 -2.61 3.72
C LYS A 148 16.78 -1.52 2.82
N ALA A 149 15.45 -1.47 2.71
CA ALA A 149 14.77 -0.57 1.80
C ALA A 149 15.18 0.89 2.00
N LYS A 150 15.42 1.59 0.90
CA LYS A 150 15.64 3.04 0.87
C LYS A 150 14.53 3.76 0.12
N THR A 151 13.90 3.08 -0.84
CA THR A 151 12.77 3.60 -1.60
C THR A 151 11.62 2.57 -1.63
N TRP A 152 10.46 3.01 -1.17
CA TRP A 152 9.25 2.19 -1.03
C TRP A 152 8.15 2.69 -1.95
N PHE A 153 7.82 1.92 -2.99
CA PHE A 153 6.67 2.15 -3.86
C PHE A 153 5.37 1.64 -3.22
N ALA A 154 4.29 2.39 -3.36
CA ALA A 154 2.95 1.97 -2.94
C ALA A 154 1.87 2.47 -3.89
N GLY A 155 0.80 1.70 -4.05
CA GLY A 155 -0.31 1.97 -4.97
C GLY A 155 -1.44 2.78 -4.36
N LEU A 156 -1.16 3.80 -3.54
CA LEU A 156 -2.16 4.68 -2.96
C LEU A 156 -2.66 5.71 -3.98
N ARG A 157 -3.93 6.09 -3.85
CA ARG A 157 -4.56 7.15 -4.66
C ARG A 157 -5.32 8.12 -3.76
N ARG A 158 -5.32 9.40 -4.12
CA ARG A 158 -6.05 10.45 -3.38
C ARG A 158 -7.55 10.19 -3.34
N GLU A 159 -8.10 9.68 -4.43
CA GLU A 159 -9.54 9.38 -4.56
C GLU A 159 -10.03 8.29 -3.59
N GLN A 160 -9.15 7.44 -3.06
CA GLN A 160 -9.56 6.32 -2.23
C GLN A 160 -10.05 6.71 -0.83
N SER A 161 -9.66 7.85 -0.30
CA SER A 161 -10.18 8.38 0.97
C SER A 161 -9.87 9.85 1.15
N GLY A 162 -10.71 10.57 1.90
CA GLY A 162 -10.50 11.98 2.23
C GLY A 162 -9.17 12.25 2.95
N SER A 163 -8.69 11.30 3.76
CA SER A 163 -7.41 11.39 4.47
C SER A 163 -6.19 11.39 3.54
N ARG A 164 -6.36 10.98 2.28
CA ARG A 164 -5.28 10.90 1.28
C ARG A 164 -5.21 12.08 0.33
N GLY A 165 -6.18 13.01 0.39
CA GLY A 165 -6.32 14.11 -0.56
C GLY A 165 -5.07 14.95 -0.76
N GLU A 166 -4.29 15.16 0.30
CA GLU A 166 -3.09 15.99 0.31
C GLU A 166 -1.77 15.18 0.21
N LEU A 167 -1.84 13.86 0.00
CA LEU A 167 -0.61 13.07 -0.09
C LEU A 167 0.22 13.47 -1.33
N PRO A 168 1.53 13.74 -1.16
CA PRO A 168 2.44 14.02 -2.27
C PRO A 168 2.84 12.74 -3.00
N VAL A 169 3.42 12.88 -4.21
CA VAL A 169 4.01 11.76 -4.96
C VAL A 169 5.19 11.15 -4.20
N LEU A 170 6.05 12.00 -3.63
CA LEU A 170 7.26 11.62 -2.88
C LEU A 170 7.21 12.20 -1.47
N ALA A 171 7.38 11.35 -0.48
CA ALA A 171 7.50 11.72 0.94
C ALA A 171 8.60 10.88 1.60
N ILE A 172 8.90 11.21 2.88
CA ILE A 172 9.68 10.33 3.74
C ILE A 172 8.74 9.74 4.78
N GLN A 173 8.71 8.42 4.85
CA GLN A 173 7.92 7.69 5.83
C GLN A 173 8.70 6.48 6.34
N ARG A 174 8.68 6.23 7.63
CA ARG A 174 9.42 5.12 8.28
C ARG A 174 10.91 5.12 7.96
N GLY A 175 11.50 6.29 7.76
CA GLY A 175 12.93 6.44 7.46
C GLY A 175 13.34 6.13 6.02
N VAL A 176 12.39 5.88 5.12
CA VAL A 176 12.63 5.60 3.70
C VAL A 176 11.88 6.59 2.81
N PHE A 177 12.31 6.76 1.56
CA PHE A 177 11.51 7.45 0.56
C PHE A 177 10.27 6.63 0.24
N LYS A 178 9.09 7.23 0.39
CA LYS A 178 7.82 6.66 -0.04
C LYS A 178 7.38 7.30 -1.33
N PHE A 179 7.13 6.50 -2.35
CA PHE A 179 6.83 6.94 -3.70
C PHE A 179 5.48 6.40 -4.18
N LEU A 180 4.60 7.30 -4.62
CA LEU A 180 3.20 7.01 -4.98
C LEU A 180 2.94 7.35 -6.46
N PRO A 181 3.30 6.47 -7.40
CA PRO A 181 3.30 6.82 -8.83
C PRO A 181 1.92 7.08 -9.41
N ILE A 182 0.86 6.48 -8.84
CA ILE A 182 -0.53 6.56 -9.32
C ILE A 182 -1.41 7.42 -8.40
N ILE A 183 -0.82 8.32 -7.61
CA ILE A 183 -1.53 9.04 -6.53
C ILE A 183 -2.73 9.87 -7.04
N ASP A 184 -2.66 10.37 -8.25
CA ASP A 184 -3.66 11.20 -8.92
C ASP A 184 -4.62 10.42 -9.84
N TRP A 185 -4.47 9.10 -9.95
CA TRP A 185 -5.34 8.29 -10.79
C TRP A 185 -6.74 8.15 -10.21
N ASP A 186 -7.74 8.42 -11.04
CA ASP A 186 -9.15 8.15 -10.77
C ASP A 186 -9.54 6.69 -11.11
N ASN A 187 -10.74 6.28 -10.72
CA ASN A 187 -11.26 4.93 -11.01
C ASN A 187 -11.39 4.65 -12.50
N ARG A 188 -11.62 5.67 -13.34
CA ARG A 188 -11.72 5.54 -14.78
C ARG A 188 -10.34 5.21 -15.39
N THR A 189 -9.32 5.94 -14.99
CA THR A 189 -7.92 5.71 -15.42
C THR A 189 -7.44 4.31 -15.02
N VAL A 190 -7.74 3.91 -13.78
CA VAL A 190 -7.46 2.54 -13.30
C VAL A 190 -8.15 1.48 -14.16
N TYR A 191 -9.44 1.66 -14.44
CA TYR A 191 -10.19 0.72 -15.29
C TYR A 191 -9.61 0.62 -16.69
N GLN A 192 -9.28 1.74 -17.32
CA GLN A 192 -8.68 1.77 -18.66
C GLN A 192 -7.34 1.05 -18.66
N TYR A 193 -6.48 1.34 -17.69
CA TYR A 193 -5.17 0.70 -17.58
C TYR A 193 -5.26 -0.82 -17.41
N LEU A 194 -6.13 -1.30 -16.52
CA LEU A 194 -6.36 -2.74 -16.33
C LEU A 194 -6.79 -3.41 -17.63
N LYS A 195 -7.77 -2.81 -18.32
CA LYS A 195 -8.29 -3.32 -19.58
C LYS A 195 -7.24 -3.36 -20.70
N GLU A 196 -6.47 -2.30 -20.87
CA GLU A 196 -5.45 -2.18 -21.90
C GLU A 196 -4.29 -3.17 -21.70
N ASN A 197 -4.00 -3.52 -20.45
CA ASN A 197 -2.90 -4.44 -20.12
C ASN A 197 -3.36 -5.87 -19.80
N GLY A 198 -4.65 -6.21 -20.03
CA GLY A 198 -5.16 -7.57 -19.81
C GLY A 198 -5.10 -7.99 -18.34
N LEU A 199 -5.25 -7.04 -17.41
CA LEU A 199 -5.21 -7.26 -15.97
C LEU A 199 -6.62 -7.32 -15.39
N SER A 200 -6.81 -8.14 -14.36
CA SER A 200 -8.09 -8.31 -13.70
C SER A 200 -8.21 -7.48 -12.43
N TYR A 201 -9.43 -7.09 -12.09
CA TYR A 201 -9.79 -6.73 -10.73
C TYR A 201 -9.72 -7.95 -9.82
N HIS A 202 -9.61 -7.70 -8.51
CA HIS A 202 -9.79 -8.74 -7.51
C HIS A 202 -11.18 -9.41 -7.66
N PRO A 203 -11.29 -10.76 -7.52
CA PRO A 203 -12.56 -11.49 -7.76
C PRO A 203 -13.77 -10.98 -6.95
N LEU A 204 -13.54 -10.45 -5.75
CA LEU A 204 -14.60 -9.88 -4.91
C LEU A 204 -15.21 -8.59 -5.46
N TRP A 205 -14.58 -7.93 -6.44
CA TRP A 205 -15.15 -6.75 -7.11
C TRP A 205 -16.52 -7.06 -7.73
N GLU A 206 -16.60 -8.16 -8.47
CA GLU A 206 -17.87 -8.60 -9.10
C GLU A 206 -18.94 -8.99 -8.07
N GLN A 207 -18.52 -9.25 -6.84
CA GLN A 207 -19.40 -9.56 -5.72
C GLN A 207 -19.86 -8.31 -4.93
N GLY A 208 -19.47 -7.09 -5.35
CA GLY A 208 -19.90 -5.82 -4.75
C GLY A 208 -19.01 -5.32 -3.60
N TYR A 209 -17.74 -5.79 -3.52
CA TYR A 209 -16.78 -5.22 -2.59
C TYR A 209 -16.03 -4.05 -3.24
N LEU A 210 -16.12 -2.84 -2.65
CA LEU A 210 -15.38 -1.67 -3.13
C LEU A 210 -13.94 -1.63 -2.57
N SER A 211 -13.71 -2.23 -1.43
CA SER A 211 -12.42 -2.34 -0.78
C SER A 211 -12.31 -3.72 -0.11
N VAL A 212 -11.13 -4.31 -0.13
CA VAL A 212 -10.86 -5.64 0.47
C VAL A 212 -9.66 -5.57 1.39
N GLY A 213 -9.76 -6.23 2.52
CA GLY A 213 -8.71 -6.48 3.50
C GLY A 213 -9.01 -7.74 4.28
N ASP A 214 -8.95 -7.70 5.62
CA ASP A 214 -9.25 -8.87 6.45
C ASP A 214 -10.76 -9.17 6.47
N THR A 215 -11.12 -10.45 6.50
CA THR A 215 -12.51 -10.93 6.45
C THR A 215 -13.40 -10.32 7.52
N HIS A 216 -12.89 -10.20 8.75
CA HIS A 216 -13.63 -9.69 9.91
C HIS A 216 -13.78 -8.15 9.95
N THR A 217 -13.04 -7.40 9.14
CA THR A 217 -13.11 -5.91 9.09
C THR A 217 -13.50 -5.38 7.73
N THR A 218 -13.99 -6.23 6.85
CA THR A 218 -14.42 -5.89 5.49
C THR A 218 -15.85 -6.37 5.27
N ARG A 219 -16.68 -5.53 4.67
CA ARG A 219 -18.02 -5.90 4.24
C ARG A 219 -18.34 -5.38 2.84
N LYS A 220 -19.33 -5.99 2.19
CA LYS A 220 -19.87 -5.52 0.92
C LYS A 220 -20.43 -4.13 1.07
N TRP A 221 -20.34 -3.37 -0.01
CA TRP A 221 -21.08 -2.13 -0.12
C TRP A 221 -22.58 -2.40 -0.37
N GLU A 222 -23.42 -1.65 0.30
CA GLU A 222 -24.87 -1.68 0.14
C GLU A 222 -25.39 -0.28 -0.22
N PRO A 223 -26.48 -0.14 -0.99
CA PRO A 223 -27.06 1.15 -1.33
C PRO A 223 -27.36 2.01 -0.08
N GLY A 224 -26.82 3.23 -0.05
CA GLY A 224 -26.95 4.16 1.06
C GLY A 224 -25.80 4.13 2.06
N MET A 225 -24.85 3.21 1.91
CA MET A 225 -23.65 3.11 2.73
C MET A 225 -22.54 4.00 2.16
N ALA A 226 -21.84 4.76 3.00
CA ALA A 226 -20.61 5.42 2.61
C ALA A 226 -19.48 4.40 2.37
N GLU A 227 -18.56 4.69 1.45
CA GLU A 227 -17.46 3.75 1.14
C GLU A 227 -16.59 3.44 2.36
N GLU A 228 -16.38 4.43 3.23
CA GLU A 228 -15.63 4.29 4.49
C GLU A 228 -16.22 3.23 5.42
N GLU A 229 -17.53 3.06 5.42
CA GLU A 229 -18.22 2.08 6.26
C GLU A 229 -17.96 0.63 5.84
N THR A 230 -17.43 0.40 4.64
CA THR A 230 -17.06 -0.95 4.17
C THR A 230 -15.82 -1.52 4.88
N ARG A 231 -15.08 -0.69 5.65
CA ARG A 231 -13.87 -1.09 6.37
C ARG A 231 -13.92 -0.71 7.84
N PHE A 232 -13.41 -1.60 8.70
CA PHE A 232 -13.29 -1.38 10.14
C PHE A 232 -14.58 -0.85 10.79
N PHE A 233 -15.74 -1.28 10.30
CA PHE A 233 -17.07 -0.87 10.79
C PHE A 233 -17.31 0.66 10.70
N GLY A 234 -16.60 1.37 9.85
CA GLY A 234 -16.64 2.84 9.76
C GLY A 234 -15.86 3.57 10.87
N LEU A 235 -15.26 2.85 11.82
CA LEU A 235 -14.52 3.45 12.94
C LEU A 235 -13.16 4.00 12.55
N LYS A 236 -12.53 3.40 11.53
CA LYS A 236 -11.22 3.81 11.00
C LYS A 236 -11.12 3.45 9.52
N ARG A 237 -10.59 4.34 8.70
CA ARG A 237 -10.37 4.06 7.27
C ARG A 237 -8.99 3.46 7.01
N GLU A 238 -7.97 4.01 7.63
CA GLU A 238 -6.59 3.63 7.42
C GLU A 238 -6.15 2.53 8.39
N CYS A 239 -5.33 1.60 7.90
CA CYS A 239 -4.81 0.49 8.69
C CYS A 239 -3.47 0.79 9.38
N GLY A 240 -3.01 2.06 9.40
CA GLY A 240 -1.74 2.47 10.01
C GLY A 240 -0.50 2.18 9.17
N LEU A 241 -0.59 1.39 8.08
CA LEU A 241 0.56 1.14 7.19
C LEU A 241 1.07 2.41 6.53
N HIS A 242 0.14 3.31 6.19
CA HIS A 242 0.41 4.52 5.44
C HIS A 242 0.27 5.79 6.28
N GLU A 243 -0.01 5.64 7.57
CA GLU A 243 0.03 6.71 8.59
C GLU A 243 1.45 6.81 9.16
N GLY A 244 1.94 8.02 9.44
CA GLY A 244 3.27 8.21 10.04
C GLY A 244 3.74 9.66 10.06
#